data_659b93055f93d6c41e77b5ee3648a614
#
_entry.id   659b93055f93d6c41e77b5ee3648a614
#
_cell.length_a   1.000
_cell.length_b   1.000
_cell.length_c   1.000
_cell.angle_alpha   90.00
_cell.angle_beta   90.00
_cell.angle_gamma   90.00
#
_symmetry.space_group_name_H-M   'P 1'
#
loop_
_entity.id
_entity.type
_entity.pdbx_description
1 polymer ?
#
loop_
_entity_poly.entity_id
_entity_poly.type
_entity_poly.pdbx_seq_one_letter_code
_entity_poly.pdbx_strand_id
1 'polypeptide(L)'
;ITAVLVARAIVGPLQVLQEAMGRVEKNELNTRIVVTTNDELGYLSERFNSMTDGLRQGERLRELFGLYVSSEVAQAAVETGAGLGGTLVNCSVMFSDIRDFTTLSEQMQPRRLVELINRYMTAMVSVIVNHGGVVTRFGGDSILAVFGTPLNPMSDHADRAVRTAIEMRQALAAFNQEETVARLQILESGIGIAS
;
A
#
# COMPACT_ATOMS: atom_id res chain seq x y z
N ILE A 1 -48.15 -19.23 -20.86
CA ILE A 1 -48.11 -17.87 -20.24
C ILE A 1 -47.55 -17.94 -18.84
N THR A 2 -48.01 -18.85 -17.97
CA THR A 2 -47.56 -18.98 -16.57
C THR A 2 -46.05 -19.32 -16.44
N ALA A 3 -45.51 -20.21 -17.28
CA ALA A 3 -44.09 -20.58 -17.28
C ALA A 3 -43.14 -19.40 -17.64
N VAL A 4 -43.57 -18.51 -18.54
CA VAL A 4 -42.81 -17.33 -18.95
C VAL A 4 -42.80 -16.28 -17.85
N LEU A 5 -43.89 -16.14 -17.09
CA LEU A 5 -43.96 -15.23 -15.94
C LEU A 5 -43.07 -15.69 -14.79
N VAL A 6 -43.05 -16.99 -14.47
CA VAL A 6 -42.15 -17.56 -13.46
C VAL A 6 -40.69 -17.41 -13.89
N ALA A 7 -40.36 -17.67 -15.16
CA ALA A 7 -39.01 -17.49 -15.67
C ALA A 7 -38.54 -16.04 -15.55
N ARG A 8 -39.38 -15.06 -15.82
CA ARG A 8 -39.03 -13.63 -15.69
C ARG A 8 -38.98 -13.17 -14.24
N ALA A 9 -39.83 -13.70 -13.37
CA ALA A 9 -39.91 -13.27 -11.99
C ALA A 9 -38.82 -13.89 -11.09
N ILE A 10 -38.34 -15.09 -11.41
CA ILE A 10 -37.40 -15.83 -10.58
C ILE A 10 -36.07 -16.06 -11.28
N VAL A 11 -36.07 -16.63 -12.48
CA VAL A 11 -34.83 -17.02 -13.17
C VAL A 11 -34.02 -15.80 -13.60
N GLY A 12 -34.67 -14.73 -14.07
CA GLY A 12 -34.01 -13.51 -14.48
C GLY A 12 -33.18 -12.88 -13.34
N PRO A 13 -33.77 -12.56 -12.17
CA PRO A 13 -33.04 -12.02 -11.03
C PRO A 13 -31.92 -12.95 -10.52
N LEU A 14 -32.12 -14.28 -10.54
CA LEU A 14 -31.08 -15.25 -10.15
C LEU A 14 -29.88 -15.23 -11.11
N GLN A 15 -30.10 -15.09 -12.41
CA GLN A 15 -29.02 -14.96 -13.39
C GLN A 15 -28.22 -13.67 -13.17
N VAL A 16 -28.90 -12.56 -12.92
CA VAL A 16 -28.22 -11.28 -12.59
C VAL A 16 -27.36 -11.43 -11.33
N LEU A 17 -27.87 -12.11 -10.30
CA LEU A 17 -27.12 -12.36 -9.08
C LEU A 17 -25.90 -13.25 -9.34
N GLN A 18 -26.06 -14.31 -10.13
CA GLN A 18 -24.97 -15.23 -10.49
C GLN A 18 -23.87 -14.51 -11.28
N GLU A 19 -24.25 -13.70 -12.26
CA GLU A 19 -23.28 -12.89 -13.04
C GLU A 19 -22.55 -11.89 -12.15
N ALA A 20 -23.27 -11.21 -11.24
CA ALA A 20 -22.69 -10.28 -10.30
C ALA A 20 -21.71 -10.96 -9.35
N MET A 21 -22.03 -12.16 -8.85
CA MET A 21 -21.10 -12.96 -8.04
C MET A 21 -19.83 -13.33 -8.80
N GLY A 22 -19.95 -13.75 -10.06
CA GLY A 22 -18.80 -14.07 -10.92
C GLY A 22 -17.91 -12.86 -11.22
N ARG A 23 -18.46 -11.65 -11.19
CA ARG A 23 -17.67 -10.40 -11.31
C ARG A 23 -16.93 -10.08 -10.02
N VAL A 24 -17.57 -10.27 -8.86
CA VAL A 24 -16.92 -10.09 -7.56
C VAL A 24 -15.79 -11.10 -7.36
N GLU A 25 -15.93 -12.35 -7.80
CA GLU A 25 -14.87 -13.36 -7.80
C GLU A 25 -13.63 -12.90 -8.60
N LYS A 26 -13.83 -12.09 -9.64
CA LYS A 26 -12.75 -11.47 -10.43
C LYS A 26 -12.22 -10.15 -9.82
N ASN A 27 -12.55 -9.87 -8.56
CA ASN A 27 -12.20 -8.64 -7.85
C ASN A 27 -12.84 -7.35 -8.41
N GLU A 28 -13.94 -7.46 -9.18
CA GLU A 28 -14.73 -6.32 -9.66
C GLU A 28 -15.69 -5.83 -8.57
N LEU A 29 -15.16 -5.28 -7.48
CA LEU A 29 -15.93 -4.90 -6.27
C LEU A 29 -16.88 -3.70 -6.47
N ASN A 30 -16.83 -3.03 -7.62
CA ASN A 30 -17.79 -1.97 -7.97
C ASN A 30 -19.10 -2.52 -8.54
N THR A 31 -19.26 -3.86 -8.56
CA THR A 31 -20.47 -4.53 -9.04
C THR A 31 -21.63 -4.26 -8.08
N ARG A 32 -22.76 -3.79 -8.61
CA ARG A 32 -23.98 -3.53 -7.83
C ARG A 32 -25.19 -4.07 -8.57
N ILE A 33 -26.10 -4.70 -7.84
CA ILE A 33 -27.37 -5.23 -8.35
C ILE A 33 -28.46 -4.19 -8.07
N VAL A 34 -29.27 -3.88 -9.09
CA VAL A 34 -30.46 -3.04 -8.90
C VAL A 34 -31.55 -3.89 -8.27
N VAL A 35 -32.02 -3.49 -7.10
CA VAL A 35 -33.11 -4.17 -6.40
C VAL A 35 -34.42 -3.81 -7.11
N THR A 36 -35.06 -4.78 -7.74
CA THR A 36 -36.26 -4.58 -8.55
C THR A 36 -37.51 -5.21 -7.94
N THR A 37 -37.35 -6.05 -6.93
CA THR A 37 -38.43 -6.78 -6.24
C THR A 37 -38.41 -6.52 -4.75
N ASN A 38 -39.55 -6.69 -4.09
CA ASN A 38 -39.69 -6.48 -2.64
C ASN A 38 -40.02 -7.82 -1.95
N ASP A 39 -39.31 -8.87 -2.37
CA ASP A 39 -39.42 -10.26 -1.92
C ASP A 39 -38.05 -10.79 -1.46
N GLU A 40 -37.91 -12.08 -1.28
CA GLU A 40 -36.67 -12.74 -0.87
C GLU A 40 -35.52 -12.50 -1.85
N LEU A 41 -35.81 -12.32 -3.14
CA LEU A 41 -34.78 -12.00 -4.16
C LEU A 41 -34.31 -10.55 -4.06
N GLY A 42 -35.23 -9.64 -3.77
CA GLY A 42 -34.88 -8.25 -3.46
C GLY A 42 -33.99 -8.16 -2.22
N TYR A 43 -34.38 -8.84 -1.14
CA TYR A 43 -33.59 -8.93 0.08
C TYR A 43 -32.18 -9.53 -0.15
N LEU A 44 -32.08 -10.60 -0.97
CA LEU A 44 -30.82 -11.22 -1.33
C LEU A 44 -29.93 -10.25 -2.13
N SER A 45 -30.51 -9.48 -3.04
CA SER A 45 -29.80 -8.46 -3.81
C SER A 45 -29.25 -7.34 -2.91
N GLU A 46 -30.01 -6.90 -1.91
CA GLU A 46 -29.55 -5.91 -0.91
C GLU A 46 -28.40 -6.46 -0.08
N ARG A 47 -28.49 -7.73 0.36
CA ARG A 47 -27.40 -8.37 1.12
C ARG A 47 -26.14 -8.55 0.29
N PHE A 48 -26.27 -8.88 -0.99
CA PHE A 48 -25.15 -8.92 -1.91
C PHE A 48 -24.48 -7.55 -2.04
N ASN A 49 -25.27 -6.48 -2.24
CA ASN A 49 -24.75 -5.10 -2.31
C ASN A 49 -24.03 -4.69 -1.01
N SER A 50 -24.60 -5.05 0.14
CA SER A 50 -23.95 -4.77 1.45
C SER A 50 -22.64 -5.52 1.62
N MET A 51 -22.57 -6.77 1.16
CA MET A 51 -21.33 -7.57 1.16
C MET A 51 -20.26 -6.94 0.25
N THR A 52 -20.62 -6.55 -0.97
CA THR A 52 -19.67 -5.91 -1.90
C THR A 52 -19.19 -4.55 -1.39
N ASP A 53 -20.04 -3.78 -0.74
CA ASP A 53 -19.65 -2.54 -0.07
C ASP A 53 -18.64 -2.80 1.08
N GLY A 54 -18.84 -3.85 1.87
CA GLY A 54 -17.91 -4.28 2.92
C GLY A 54 -16.55 -4.73 2.36
N LEU A 55 -16.56 -5.54 1.28
CA LEU A 55 -15.32 -5.95 0.61
C LEU A 55 -14.55 -4.76 0.06
N ARG A 56 -15.24 -3.81 -0.58
CA ARG A 56 -14.64 -2.57 -1.10
C ARG A 56 -14.04 -1.71 -0.01
N GLN A 57 -14.71 -1.60 1.16
CA GLN A 57 -14.15 -0.90 2.31
C GLN A 57 -12.90 -1.61 2.84
N GLY A 58 -12.91 -2.94 2.90
CA GLY A 58 -11.75 -3.73 3.29
C GLY A 58 -10.56 -3.53 2.36
N GLU A 59 -10.80 -3.53 1.03
CA GLU A 59 -9.75 -3.28 0.03
C GLU A 59 -9.20 -1.85 0.14
N ARG A 60 -10.07 -0.87 0.30
CA ARG A 60 -9.66 0.53 0.50
C ARG A 60 -8.85 0.72 1.79
N LEU A 61 -9.23 0.02 2.86
CA LEU A 61 -8.46 0.01 4.09
C LEU A 61 -7.09 -0.64 3.88
N ARG A 62 -7.03 -1.75 3.14
CA ARG A 62 -5.79 -2.45 2.76
C ARG A 62 -4.89 -1.56 1.91
N GLU A 63 -5.43 -0.84 0.92
CA GLU A 63 -4.68 0.15 0.13
C GLU A 63 -4.12 1.27 1.01
N LEU A 64 -4.92 1.83 1.92
CA LEU A 64 -4.48 2.85 2.86
C LEU A 64 -3.41 2.33 3.83
N PHE A 65 -3.57 1.11 4.35
CA PHE A 65 -2.55 0.48 5.19
C PHE A 65 -1.29 0.11 4.38
N GLY A 66 -1.43 -0.28 3.12
CA GLY A 66 -0.31 -0.54 2.21
C GLY A 66 0.59 0.67 1.96
N LEU A 67 0.07 1.89 2.17
CA LEU A 67 0.88 3.12 2.17
C LEU A 67 1.74 3.27 3.45
N TYR A 68 1.39 2.57 4.54
CA TYR A 68 2.06 2.70 5.85
C TYR A 68 2.73 1.41 6.31
N VAL A 69 2.34 0.26 5.76
CA VAL A 69 2.86 -1.06 6.11
C VAL A 69 3.08 -1.82 4.82
N SER A 70 4.26 -2.40 4.61
CA SER A 70 4.51 -3.20 3.41
C SER A 70 3.52 -4.38 3.34
N SER A 71 3.16 -4.79 2.13
CA SER A 71 2.21 -5.90 1.89
C SER A 71 2.64 -7.19 2.57
N GLU A 72 3.95 -7.43 2.64
CA GLU A 72 4.57 -8.59 3.29
C GLU A 72 4.31 -8.60 4.80
N VAL A 73 4.44 -7.43 5.46
CA VAL A 73 4.17 -7.29 6.91
C VAL A 73 2.69 -7.49 7.20
N ALA A 74 1.81 -6.92 6.36
CA ALA A 74 0.36 -7.08 6.51
C ALA A 74 -0.07 -8.55 6.33
N GLN A 75 0.47 -9.24 5.32
CA GLN A 75 0.12 -10.62 5.00
C GLN A 75 0.59 -11.59 6.09
N ALA A 76 1.80 -11.40 6.58
CA ALA A 76 2.33 -12.25 7.63
C ALA A 76 1.68 -11.99 9.00
N ALA A 77 1.24 -10.78 9.29
CA ALA A 77 0.42 -10.53 10.49
C ALA A 77 -0.91 -11.29 10.44
N VAL A 78 -1.49 -11.47 9.26
CA VAL A 78 -2.70 -12.27 9.05
C VAL A 78 -2.40 -13.77 9.16
N GLU A 79 -1.33 -14.26 8.56
CA GLU A 79 -0.97 -15.69 8.51
C GLU A 79 -0.49 -16.22 9.88
N THR A 80 0.26 -15.41 10.63
CA THR A 80 0.80 -15.81 11.92
C THR A 80 -0.16 -15.61 13.09
N GLY A 81 -1.34 -15.03 12.85
CA GLY A 81 -2.28 -14.67 13.92
C GLY A 81 -1.62 -13.78 14.96
N ALA A 82 -0.75 -12.87 14.52
CA ALA A 82 0.11 -12.08 15.37
C ALA A 82 -0.69 -11.39 16.49
N GLY A 83 -0.69 -12.02 17.66
CA GLY A 83 -1.08 -11.36 18.88
C GLY A 83 -0.16 -10.13 19.09
N LEU A 84 -0.60 -9.17 19.89
CA LEU A 84 0.13 -7.93 20.24
C LEU A 84 1.47 -8.18 21.00
N GLY A 85 2.08 -9.36 20.85
CA GLY A 85 3.34 -9.75 21.45
C GLY A 85 4.51 -9.50 20.50
N GLY A 86 5.52 -8.74 20.93
CA GLY A 86 6.76 -8.56 20.18
C GLY A 86 7.66 -9.79 20.23
N THR A 87 8.48 -10.00 19.21
CA THR A 87 9.53 -11.02 19.16
C THR A 87 10.89 -10.32 19.08
N LEU A 88 11.85 -10.80 19.89
CA LEU A 88 13.25 -10.33 19.81
C LEU A 88 13.92 -10.93 18.58
N VAL A 89 14.45 -10.08 17.73
CA VAL A 89 15.19 -10.47 16.53
C VAL A 89 16.45 -9.63 16.38
N ASN A 90 17.49 -10.21 15.79
CA ASN A 90 18.65 -9.46 15.34
C ASN A 90 18.31 -8.82 13.99
N CYS A 91 18.31 -7.50 13.95
CA CYS A 91 17.96 -6.73 12.77
C CYS A 91 18.81 -5.47 12.67
N SER A 92 18.84 -4.86 11.49
CA SER A 92 19.38 -3.50 11.32
C SER A 92 18.24 -2.54 11.04
N VAL A 93 18.24 -1.43 11.74
CA VAL A 93 17.29 -0.33 11.57
C VAL A 93 17.99 0.80 10.83
N MET A 94 17.37 1.27 9.76
CA MET A 94 17.83 2.41 8.98
C MET A 94 16.81 3.54 9.06
N PHE A 95 17.29 4.72 9.35
CA PHE A 95 16.53 5.96 9.35
C PHE A 95 17.13 6.91 8.31
N SER A 96 16.31 7.42 7.41
CA SER A 96 16.71 8.40 6.41
C SER A 96 15.79 9.62 6.51
N ASP A 97 16.37 10.82 6.37
CA ASP A 97 15.66 12.08 6.52
C ASP A 97 16.19 13.12 5.53
N ILE A 98 15.33 14.00 5.00
CA ILE A 98 15.73 15.08 4.09
C ILE A 98 16.27 16.25 4.91
N ARG A 99 17.46 16.73 4.57
CA ARG A 99 18.08 17.88 5.23
C ARG A 99 17.29 19.15 4.92
N ASP A 100 17.12 19.98 5.95
CA ASP A 100 16.46 21.29 5.88
C ASP A 100 15.04 21.27 5.28
N PHE A 101 14.35 20.12 5.42
CA PHE A 101 12.99 19.93 4.88
C PHE A 101 12.01 20.98 5.37
N THR A 102 12.08 21.41 6.63
CA THR A 102 11.20 22.45 7.17
C THR A 102 11.31 23.73 6.36
N THR A 103 12.53 24.20 6.09
CA THR A 103 12.79 25.38 5.28
C THR A 103 12.30 25.20 3.86
N LEU A 104 12.53 24.03 3.27
CA LEU A 104 12.06 23.68 1.93
C LEU A 104 10.54 23.74 1.85
N SER A 105 9.86 23.16 2.86
CA SER A 105 8.39 23.10 2.89
C SER A 105 7.73 24.47 3.05
N GLU A 106 8.36 25.40 3.73
CA GLU A 106 7.89 26.77 3.89
C GLU A 106 8.03 27.59 2.60
N GLN A 107 9.03 27.30 1.78
CA GLN A 107 9.36 28.07 0.56
C GLN A 107 8.68 27.53 -0.70
N MET A 108 8.21 26.31 -0.69
CA MET A 108 7.66 25.63 -1.87
C MET A 108 6.13 25.61 -1.86
N GLN A 109 5.53 25.74 -3.05
CA GLN A 109 4.09 25.56 -3.18
C GLN A 109 3.67 24.12 -2.77
N PRO A 110 2.61 23.95 -1.97
CA PRO A 110 2.23 22.64 -1.41
C PRO A 110 2.10 21.51 -2.44
N ARG A 111 1.53 21.79 -3.61
CA ARG A 111 1.37 20.80 -4.67
C ARG A 111 2.70 20.33 -5.24
N ARG A 112 3.65 21.25 -5.43
CA ARG A 112 5.00 20.93 -5.91
C ARG A 112 5.81 20.16 -4.86
N LEU A 113 5.67 20.53 -3.59
CA LEU A 113 6.29 19.82 -2.48
C LEU A 113 5.86 18.37 -2.44
N VAL A 114 4.54 18.11 -2.50
CA VAL A 114 3.99 16.73 -2.49
C VAL A 114 4.50 15.93 -3.69
N GLU A 115 4.55 16.52 -4.87
CA GLU A 115 5.06 15.87 -6.08
C GLU A 115 6.56 15.52 -5.93
N LEU A 116 7.37 16.45 -5.46
CA LEU A 116 8.79 16.25 -5.19
C LEU A 116 9.04 15.13 -4.19
N ILE A 117 8.32 15.17 -3.04
CA ILE A 117 8.44 14.17 -1.98
C ILE A 117 8.02 12.79 -2.47
N ASN A 118 6.90 12.68 -3.18
CA ASN A 118 6.45 11.40 -3.72
C ASN A 118 7.48 10.77 -4.67
N ARG A 119 8.07 11.55 -5.54
CA ARG A 119 9.13 11.08 -6.45
C ARG A 119 10.38 10.66 -5.69
N TYR A 120 10.82 11.45 -4.71
CA TYR A 120 11.95 11.13 -3.83
C TYR A 120 11.69 9.83 -3.07
N MET A 121 10.53 9.71 -2.40
CA MET A 121 10.15 8.52 -1.64
C MET A 121 10.11 7.28 -2.54
N THR A 122 9.55 7.39 -3.74
CA THR A 122 9.51 6.28 -4.70
C THR A 122 10.92 5.80 -5.06
N ALA A 123 11.84 6.70 -5.34
CA ALA A 123 13.22 6.37 -5.66
C ALA A 123 13.94 5.69 -4.48
N MET A 124 13.80 6.24 -3.27
CA MET A 124 14.47 5.70 -2.07
C MET A 124 13.91 4.36 -1.65
N VAL A 125 12.58 4.21 -1.65
CA VAL A 125 11.88 2.96 -1.30
C VAL A 125 12.25 1.84 -2.28
N SER A 126 12.37 2.13 -3.57
CA SER A 126 12.81 1.15 -4.57
C SER A 126 14.18 0.55 -4.21
N VAL A 127 15.13 1.37 -3.78
CA VAL A 127 16.46 0.89 -3.37
C VAL A 127 16.36 0.04 -2.10
N ILE A 128 15.59 0.48 -1.09
CA ILE A 128 15.40 -0.25 0.17
C ILE A 128 14.83 -1.64 -0.09
N VAL A 129 13.76 -1.72 -0.89
CA VAL A 129 13.07 -2.98 -1.20
C VAL A 129 13.95 -3.93 -2.02
N ASN A 130 14.73 -3.40 -2.98
CA ASN A 130 15.65 -4.21 -3.78
C ASN A 130 16.72 -4.92 -2.94
N HIS A 131 17.10 -4.35 -1.80
CA HIS A 131 18.00 -4.97 -0.84
C HIS A 131 17.29 -5.81 0.24
N GLY A 132 15.97 -5.97 0.13
CA GLY A 132 15.15 -6.75 1.06
C GLY A 132 14.82 -6.00 2.36
N GLY A 133 15.02 -4.69 2.40
CA GLY A 133 14.58 -3.85 3.51
C GLY A 133 13.06 -3.68 3.51
N VAL A 134 12.48 -3.63 4.69
CA VAL A 134 11.05 -3.41 4.91
C VAL A 134 10.86 -1.98 5.44
N VAL A 135 10.15 -1.15 4.69
CA VAL A 135 9.78 0.20 5.17
C VAL A 135 8.66 0.06 6.19
N THR A 136 8.91 0.49 7.41
CA THR A 136 7.95 0.36 8.52
C THR A 136 7.18 1.65 8.78
N ARG A 137 7.75 2.80 8.41
CA ARG A 137 7.11 4.10 8.62
C ARG A 137 7.64 5.16 7.67
N PHE A 138 6.72 6.03 7.24
CA PHE A 138 7.03 7.33 6.67
C PHE A 138 6.70 8.42 7.70
N GLY A 139 7.59 9.38 7.89
CA GLY A 139 7.43 10.50 8.81
C GLY A 139 7.53 11.84 8.08
N GLY A 140 6.63 12.10 7.13
CA GLY A 140 6.70 13.27 6.27
C GLY A 140 7.82 13.15 5.23
N ASP A 141 9.00 13.57 5.59
CA ASP A 141 10.22 13.53 4.78
C ASP A 141 11.19 12.40 5.17
N SER A 142 10.87 11.67 6.24
CA SER A 142 11.73 10.59 6.75
C SER A 142 11.20 9.20 6.40
N ILE A 143 12.13 8.25 6.29
CA ILE A 143 11.88 6.83 6.05
C ILE A 143 12.51 6.03 7.18
N LEU A 144 11.72 5.16 7.81
CA LEU A 144 12.21 4.14 8.74
C LEU A 144 12.10 2.78 8.05
N ALA A 145 13.23 2.09 7.90
CA ALA A 145 13.31 0.76 7.31
C ALA A 145 14.03 -0.21 8.22
N VAL A 146 13.68 -1.49 8.14
CA VAL A 146 14.25 -2.58 8.92
C VAL A 146 14.71 -3.70 7.99
N PHE A 147 15.90 -4.24 8.26
CA PHE A 147 16.49 -5.40 7.58
C PHE A 147 16.60 -6.56 8.57
N GLY A 148 16.21 -7.76 8.20
CA GLY A 148 16.19 -8.92 9.10
C GLY A 148 14.95 -8.95 9.99
N THR A 149 13.79 -8.61 9.45
CA THR A 149 12.51 -8.75 10.17
C THR A 149 12.14 -10.23 10.38
N PRO A 150 11.25 -10.58 11.33
CA PRO A 150 10.76 -11.96 11.49
C PRO A 150 10.17 -12.55 10.21
N LEU A 151 9.63 -11.70 9.33
CA LEU A 151 8.99 -12.07 8.07
C LEU A 151 9.98 -12.23 6.92
N ASN A 152 11.13 -11.59 7.04
CA ASN A 152 12.23 -11.66 6.09
C ASN A 152 13.55 -11.78 6.88
N PRO A 153 13.82 -12.94 7.51
CA PRO A 153 15.02 -13.13 8.32
C PRO A 153 16.26 -13.13 7.42
N MET A 154 17.27 -12.37 7.83
CA MET A 154 18.52 -12.20 7.08
C MET A 154 19.70 -12.28 8.06
N SER A 155 20.68 -13.13 7.76
CA SER A 155 21.94 -13.15 8.52
C SER A 155 22.88 -12.01 8.13
N ASP A 156 22.71 -11.44 6.93
CA ASP A 156 23.50 -10.35 6.35
C ASP A 156 22.79 -8.98 6.41
N HIS A 157 21.83 -8.82 7.36
CA HIS A 157 21.02 -7.60 7.50
C HIS A 157 21.85 -6.32 7.61
N ALA A 158 22.98 -6.36 8.35
CA ALA A 158 23.86 -5.19 8.52
C ALA A 158 24.56 -4.79 7.22
N ASP A 159 25.10 -5.75 6.50
CA ASP A 159 25.72 -5.56 5.16
C ASP A 159 24.71 -4.97 4.17
N ARG A 160 23.49 -5.51 4.13
CA ARG A 160 22.43 -5.03 3.25
C ARG A 160 22.03 -3.60 3.60
N ALA A 161 21.87 -3.28 4.86
CA ALA A 161 21.55 -1.92 5.30
C ALA A 161 22.62 -0.91 4.85
N VAL A 162 23.91 -1.24 4.98
CA VAL A 162 25.00 -0.38 4.52
C VAL A 162 25.03 -0.23 3.01
N ARG A 163 24.88 -1.33 2.26
CA ARG A 163 24.80 -1.29 0.78
C ARG A 163 23.61 -0.46 0.30
N THR A 164 22.47 -0.62 0.96
CA THR A 164 21.27 0.20 0.69
C THR A 164 21.55 1.69 0.87
N ALA A 165 22.20 2.07 1.96
CA ALA A 165 22.53 3.48 2.21
C ALA A 165 23.49 4.06 1.15
N ILE A 166 24.46 3.27 0.68
CA ILE A 166 25.36 3.67 -0.40
C ILE A 166 24.60 3.87 -1.71
N GLU A 167 23.73 2.92 -2.06
CA GLU A 167 22.94 2.99 -3.30
C GLU A 167 21.87 4.09 -3.23
N MET A 168 21.25 4.34 -2.06
CA MET A 168 20.35 5.47 -1.86
C MET A 168 21.05 6.82 -2.12
N ARG A 169 22.32 6.98 -1.73
CA ARG A 169 23.09 8.17 -2.06
C ARG A 169 23.32 8.32 -3.56
N GLN A 170 23.58 7.22 -4.26
CA GLN A 170 23.73 7.23 -5.73
C GLN A 170 22.39 7.57 -6.41
N ALA A 171 21.30 6.96 -5.96
CA ALA A 171 19.95 7.24 -6.45
C ALA A 171 19.55 8.70 -6.21
N LEU A 172 19.91 9.27 -5.04
CA LEU A 172 19.68 10.68 -4.75
C LEU A 172 20.51 11.59 -5.67
N ALA A 173 21.74 11.22 -5.96
CA ALA A 173 22.58 11.99 -6.89
C ALA A 173 21.98 12.01 -8.31
N ALA A 174 21.47 10.85 -8.78
CA ALA A 174 20.78 10.75 -10.06
C ALA A 174 19.47 11.56 -10.06
N PHE A 175 18.67 11.43 -9.00
CA PHE A 175 17.45 12.20 -8.80
C PHE A 175 17.71 13.71 -8.86
N ASN A 176 18.74 14.19 -8.18
CA ASN A 176 19.12 15.59 -8.17
C ASN A 176 19.58 16.10 -9.55
N GLN A 177 20.18 15.25 -10.37
CA GLN A 177 20.54 15.62 -11.75
C GLN A 177 19.28 15.89 -12.60
N GLU A 178 18.25 15.04 -12.46
CA GLU A 178 16.97 15.25 -13.14
C GLU A 178 16.29 16.54 -12.67
N GLU A 179 16.24 16.78 -11.36
CA GLU A 179 15.62 17.95 -10.75
C GLU A 179 16.36 19.25 -11.09
N THR A 180 17.69 19.22 -11.18
CA THR A 180 18.50 20.36 -11.60
C THR A 180 18.18 20.77 -13.05
N VAL A 181 18.01 19.81 -13.94
CA VAL A 181 17.59 20.04 -15.32
C VAL A 181 16.20 20.68 -15.39
N ALA A 182 15.29 20.24 -14.52
CA ALA A 182 13.94 20.79 -14.39
C ALA A 182 13.87 22.11 -13.61
N ARG A 183 14.99 22.65 -13.12
CA ARG A 183 15.09 23.83 -12.22
C ARG A 183 14.33 23.63 -10.91
N LEU A 184 14.32 22.41 -10.41
CA LEU A 184 13.76 22.06 -9.10
C LEU A 184 14.86 22.11 -8.02
N GLN A 185 14.45 21.93 -6.78
CA GLN A 185 15.34 22.00 -5.60
C GLN A 185 16.23 20.76 -5.52
N ILE A 186 17.55 20.96 -5.32
CA ILE A 186 18.47 19.87 -4.97
C ILE A 186 18.16 19.41 -3.55
N LEU A 187 18.01 18.09 -3.36
CA LEU A 187 17.79 17.49 -2.07
C LEU A 187 19.08 16.91 -1.49
N GLU A 188 19.24 17.03 -0.18
CA GLU A 188 20.24 16.30 0.59
C GLU A 188 19.55 15.40 1.61
N SER A 189 20.09 14.22 1.88
CA SER A 189 19.56 13.32 2.92
C SER A 189 20.63 12.84 3.86
N GLY A 190 20.25 12.70 5.14
CA GLY A 190 21.02 12.01 6.15
C GLY A 190 20.52 10.59 6.31
N ILE A 191 21.43 9.61 6.47
CA ILE A 191 21.08 8.21 6.70
C ILE A 191 21.81 7.74 7.95
N GLY A 192 21.06 7.22 8.93
CA GLY A 192 21.57 6.57 10.13
C GLY A 192 21.21 5.09 10.12
N ILE A 193 22.14 4.24 10.57
CA ILE A 193 21.96 2.78 10.70
C ILE A 193 22.37 2.36 12.11
N ALA A 194 21.52 1.53 12.73
CA ALA A 194 21.80 0.82 13.98
C ALA A 194 21.57 -0.67 13.77
N SER A 195 22.44 -1.51 14.36
CA SER A 195 22.42 -2.96 14.18
C SER A 195 22.66 -3.66 15.52
#